data_b296a1a42935210e3f29d18d13bf4b02
#
_entry.id   b296a1a42935210e3f29d18d13bf4b02
#
_cell.length_a   1.000
_cell.length_b   1.000
_cell.length_c   1.000
_cell.angle_alpha   90.00
_cell.angle_beta   90.00
_cell.angle_gamma   90.00
#
_symmetry.space_group_name_H-M   'P 1'
#
loop_
_entity.id
_entity.type
_entity.pdbx_description
1 polymer ?
#
loop_
_entity_poly.entity_id
_entity_poly.type
_entity_poly.pdbx_seq_one_letter_code
_entity_poly.pdbx_strand_id
1 'polypeptide(L)'
;AWPPLLLFKALLLQSLYGLSDRELEEALGDRLSFRRFVGLGLEESIPDHTVLSRFRNLLVGEGLLEKLFGELDRQLEKAGVILKRGTMLDATLINTVSVPPTGERPSKDAEAGSTVRQGKKGFTFGYKAHVRVDEGSGLIRTVITTAANVNDTVVADRLICGDEKTVWADAAYDTHARRARLKAEGKRPRIARRPNKHHPLPARLKHYNQLIARRRAAVETTFATLKNRMRLTMIRYVGLAKATAQVMMAAIAFNMRRWAAITP
;
A
#
# COMPACT_ATOMS: atom_id res chain seq x y z
N ALA A 1 -9.49 22.78 20.74
CA ALA A 1 -8.68 21.88 19.87
C ALA A 1 -9.35 20.52 19.82
N TRP A 2 -9.35 19.85 18.69
CA TRP A 2 -9.95 18.53 18.51
C TRP A 2 -9.06 17.43 19.12
N PRO A 3 -9.64 16.41 19.77
CA PRO A 3 -8.86 15.27 20.27
C PRO A 3 -8.17 14.53 19.12
N PRO A 4 -6.85 14.23 19.22
CA PRO A 4 -6.09 13.55 18.14
C PRO A 4 -6.69 12.20 17.75
N LEU A 5 -7.22 11.43 18.71
CA LEU A 5 -7.84 10.13 18.45
C LEU A 5 -9.10 10.26 17.60
N LEU A 6 -9.91 11.30 17.81
CA LEU A 6 -11.08 11.60 17.01
C LEU A 6 -10.67 11.87 15.55
N LEU A 7 -9.69 12.75 15.35
CA LEU A 7 -9.19 13.10 14.02
C LEU A 7 -8.57 11.90 13.32
N PHE A 8 -7.83 11.06 14.04
CA PHE A 8 -7.28 9.82 13.48
C PHE A 8 -8.37 8.83 13.04
N LYS A 9 -9.41 8.64 13.85
CA LYS A 9 -10.58 7.84 13.48
C LYS A 9 -11.30 8.41 12.25
N ALA A 10 -11.40 9.72 12.12
CA ALA A 10 -11.94 10.36 10.93
C ALA A 10 -11.10 10.05 9.68
N LEU A 11 -9.77 10.13 9.76
CA LEU A 11 -8.88 9.75 8.65
C LEU A 11 -8.94 8.25 8.32
N LEU A 12 -9.23 7.38 9.31
CA LEU A 12 -9.51 5.96 9.03
C LEU A 12 -10.78 5.78 8.22
N LEU A 13 -11.88 6.48 8.57
CA LEU A 13 -13.11 6.48 7.78
C LEU A 13 -12.84 7.01 6.36
N GLN A 14 -12.08 8.10 6.25
CA GLN A 14 -11.66 8.63 4.94
C GLN A 14 -11.03 7.55 4.07
N SER A 15 -10.08 6.79 4.63
CA SER A 15 -9.37 5.73 3.92
C SER A 15 -10.26 4.53 3.61
N LEU A 16 -11.11 4.09 4.54
CA LEU A 16 -12.02 2.95 4.38
C LEU A 16 -13.06 3.17 3.27
N TYR A 17 -13.55 4.40 3.14
CA TYR A 17 -14.60 4.77 2.18
C TYR A 17 -14.09 5.53 0.96
N GLY A 18 -12.80 5.85 0.92
CA GLY A 18 -12.15 6.55 -0.18
C GLY A 18 -12.64 7.99 -0.37
N LEU A 19 -12.97 8.69 0.72
CA LEU A 19 -13.52 10.04 0.72
C LEU A 19 -12.44 11.11 0.54
N SER A 20 -12.77 12.24 -0.08
CA SER A 20 -12.02 13.47 0.00
C SER A 20 -12.18 14.13 1.38
N ASP A 21 -11.43 15.21 1.65
CA ASP A 21 -11.56 15.91 2.94
C ASP A 21 -12.93 16.55 3.11
N ARG A 22 -13.52 17.11 2.05
CA ARG A 22 -14.86 17.69 2.06
C ARG A 22 -15.95 16.62 2.17
N GLU A 23 -15.84 15.53 1.40
CA GLU A 23 -16.79 14.41 1.52
C GLU A 23 -16.75 13.78 2.92
N LEU A 24 -15.59 13.76 3.59
CA LEU A 24 -15.49 13.29 4.97
C LEU A 24 -16.18 14.24 5.95
N GLU A 25 -15.98 15.55 5.79
CA GLU A 25 -16.69 16.58 6.58
C GLU A 25 -18.22 16.41 6.44
N GLU A 26 -18.73 16.36 5.20
CA GLU A 26 -20.15 16.12 4.92
C GLU A 26 -20.64 14.81 5.55
N ALA A 27 -19.88 13.72 5.36
CA ALA A 27 -20.25 12.41 5.92
C ALA A 27 -20.25 12.38 7.45
N LEU A 28 -19.39 13.16 8.11
CA LEU A 28 -19.42 13.34 9.57
C LEU A 28 -20.65 14.14 10.02
N GLY A 29 -21.14 15.07 9.17
CA GLY A 29 -22.41 15.79 9.41
C GLY A 29 -23.62 14.88 9.30
N ASP A 30 -23.71 14.11 8.22
CA ASP A 30 -24.93 13.39 7.83
C ASP A 30 -25.05 11.98 8.42
N ARG A 31 -23.91 11.28 8.65
CA ARG A 31 -23.94 9.86 9.01
C ARG A 31 -23.76 9.64 10.50
N LEU A 32 -24.82 9.24 11.18
CA LEU A 32 -24.81 8.89 12.60
C LEU A 32 -23.77 7.81 12.94
N SER A 33 -23.58 6.83 12.06
CA SER A 33 -22.58 5.77 12.24
C SER A 33 -21.15 6.31 12.24
N PHE A 34 -20.86 7.35 11.43
CA PHE A 34 -19.55 8.00 11.40
C PHE A 34 -19.32 8.81 12.67
N ARG A 35 -20.31 9.63 13.08
CA ARG A 35 -20.26 10.39 14.35
C ARG A 35 -19.98 9.46 15.52
N ARG A 36 -20.77 8.39 15.64
CA ARG A 36 -20.59 7.37 16.70
C ARG A 36 -19.19 6.75 16.67
N PHE A 37 -18.68 6.40 15.49
CA PHE A 37 -17.35 5.79 15.36
C PHE A 37 -16.24 6.73 15.82
N VAL A 38 -16.29 8.01 15.45
CA VAL A 38 -15.28 8.99 15.88
C VAL A 38 -15.45 9.43 17.33
N GLY A 39 -16.64 9.23 17.92
CA GLY A 39 -16.96 9.58 19.30
C GLY A 39 -17.61 10.96 19.44
N LEU A 40 -18.39 11.40 18.44
CA LEU A 40 -19.16 12.64 18.45
C LEU A 40 -20.62 12.38 18.79
N GLY A 41 -21.20 13.20 19.67
CA GLY A 41 -22.62 13.29 19.93
C GLY A 41 -23.38 13.99 18.79
N LEU A 42 -24.71 13.94 18.85
CA LEU A 42 -25.57 14.52 17.78
C LEU A 42 -25.46 16.04 17.70
N GLU A 43 -25.39 16.71 18.85
CA GLU A 43 -25.37 18.16 18.96
C GLU A 43 -23.96 18.75 18.87
N GLU A 44 -22.92 17.89 18.85
CA GLU A 44 -21.53 18.37 18.81
C GLU A 44 -21.17 18.84 17.40
N SER A 45 -20.30 19.85 17.33
CA SER A 45 -19.70 20.30 16.08
C SER A 45 -18.84 19.20 15.47
N ILE A 46 -18.55 19.30 14.18
CA ILE A 46 -17.67 18.37 13.44
C ILE A 46 -16.37 19.06 13.03
N PRO A 47 -15.25 18.34 12.92
CA PRO A 47 -14.03 18.92 12.35
C PRO A 47 -14.21 19.20 10.86
N ASP A 48 -13.88 20.41 10.44
CA ASP A 48 -13.91 20.80 9.04
C ASP A 48 -12.72 20.19 8.24
N HIS A 49 -12.80 20.27 6.91
CA HIS A 49 -11.78 19.74 6.03
C HIS A 49 -10.39 20.38 6.23
N THR A 50 -10.33 21.63 6.72
CA THR A 50 -9.07 22.33 7.02
C THR A 50 -8.38 21.73 8.24
N VAL A 51 -9.16 21.43 9.30
CA VAL A 51 -8.66 20.74 10.50
C VAL A 51 -8.13 19.35 10.12
N LEU A 52 -8.87 18.59 9.32
CA LEU A 52 -8.47 17.26 8.86
C LEU A 52 -7.16 17.33 8.04
N SER A 53 -7.05 18.31 7.15
CA SER A 53 -5.85 18.54 6.35
C SER A 53 -4.63 18.93 7.22
N ARG A 54 -4.81 19.82 8.19
CA ARG A 54 -3.74 20.23 9.13
C ARG A 54 -3.27 19.04 9.97
N PHE A 55 -4.20 18.25 10.49
CA PHE A 55 -3.86 17.06 11.27
C PHE A 55 -3.08 16.03 10.45
N ARG A 56 -3.48 15.79 9.19
CA ARG A 56 -2.72 14.93 8.28
C ARG A 56 -1.31 15.45 8.02
N ASN A 57 -1.16 16.77 7.80
CA ASN A 57 0.15 17.38 7.60
C ASN A 57 1.04 17.24 8.86
N LEU A 58 0.45 17.34 10.05
CA LEU A 58 1.16 17.07 11.31
C LEU A 58 1.64 15.61 11.37
N LEU A 59 0.77 14.64 11.08
CA LEU A 59 1.15 13.22 11.07
C LEU A 59 2.31 12.93 10.10
N VAL A 60 2.30 13.59 8.93
CA VAL A 60 3.38 13.49 7.93
C VAL A 60 4.66 14.13 8.42
N GLY A 61 4.59 15.38 8.92
CA GLY A 61 5.75 16.14 9.34
C GLY A 61 6.51 15.51 10.51
N GLU A 62 5.78 14.87 11.43
CA GLU A 62 6.34 14.22 12.63
C GLU A 62 6.66 12.71 12.42
N GLY A 63 6.46 12.16 11.21
CA GLY A 63 6.67 10.74 10.92
C GLY A 63 5.84 9.80 11.80
N LEU A 64 4.62 10.25 12.20
CA LEU A 64 3.79 9.49 13.12
C LEU A 64 3.07 8.32 12.45
N LEU A 65 2.84 8.39 11.14
CA LEU A 65 2.16 7.31 10.42
C LEU A 65 3.01 6.03 10.38
N GLU A 66 4.31 6.16 10.20
CA GLU A 66 5.26 5.05 10.25
C GLU A 66 5.28 4.39 11.63
N LYS A 67 5.27 5.21 12.69
CA LYS A 67 5.21 4.72 14.07
C LYS A 67 3.90 4.00 14.36
N LEU A 68 2.77 4.57 13.92
CA LEU A 68 1.44 3.96 14.08
C LEU A 68 1.31 2.65 13.28
N PHE A 69 1.85 2.60 12.07
CA PHE A 69 1.85 1.39 11.26
C PHE A 69 2.70 0.28 11.91
N GLY A 70 3.89 0.64 12.41
CA GLY A 70 4.77 -0.29 13.13
C GLY A 70 4.14 -0.80 14.43
N GLU A 71 3.45 0.07 15.19
CA GLU A 71 2.74 -0.34 16.40
C GLU A 71 1.57 -1.27 16.09
N LEU A 72 0.81 -1.01 15.02
CA LEU A 72 -0.23 -1.91 14.56
C LEU A 72 0.34 -3.28 14.16
N ASP A 73 1.46 -3.32 13.40
CA ASP A 73 2.14 -4.58 13.03
C ASP A 73 2.56 -5.38 14.26
N ARG A 74 3.10 -4.69 15.29
CA ARG A 74 3.49 -5.31 16.58
C ARG A 74 2.27 -5.90 17.32
N GLN A 75 1.13 -5.20 17.33
CA GLN A 75 -0.11 -5.69 17.94
C GLN A 75 -0.66 -6.90 17.20
N LEU A 76 -0.64 -6.88 15.86
CA LEU A 76 -1.06 -8.00 15.01
C LEU A 76 -0.15 -9.23 15.23
N GLU A 77 1.14 -9.01 15.41
CA GLU A 77 2.09 -10.07 15.72
C GLU A 77 1.82 -10.66 17.11
N LYS A 78 1.62 -9.82 18.13
CA LYS A 78 1.27 -10.23 19.48
C LYS A 78 -0.06 -10.99 19.54
N ALA A 79 -1.03 -10.62 18.69
CA ALA A 79 -2.30 -11.32 18.56
C ALA A 79 -2.19 -12.66 17.80
N GLY A 80 -1.00 -13.04 17.31
CA GLY A 80 -0.77 -14.31 16.61
C GLY A 80 -1.39 -14.39 15.20
N VAL A 81 -1.89 -13.28 14.65
CA VAL A 81 -2.54 -13.28 13.34
C VAL A 81 -1.55 -13.17 12.18
N ILE A 82 -0.30 -12.81 12.45
CA ILE A 82 0.80 -12.82 11.48
C ILE A 82 1.45 -14.20 11.50
N LEU A 83 1.38 -14.90 10.38
CA LEU A 83 1.75 -16.32 10.34
C LEU A 83 3.24 -16.56 10.04
N LYS A 84 3.96 -15.62 9.46
CA LYS A 84 5.41 -15.69 9.11
C LYS A 84 5.81 -16.93 8.27
N ARG A 85 4.84 -17.57 7.60
CA ARG A 85 5.09 -18.73 6.73
C ARG A 85 5.84 -18.33 5.47
N GLY A 86 5.50 -17.17 4.96
CA GLY A 86 6.10 -16.56 3.79
C GLY A 86 5.63 -15.12 3.63
N THR A 87 6.26 -14.44 2.69
CA THR A 87 5.87 -13.08 2.31
C THR A 87 5.66 -12.99 0.81
N MET A 88 4.68 -12.21 0.40
CA MET A 88 4.41 -11.90 -0.99
C MET A 88 4.79 -10.45 -1.26
N LEU A 89 5.69 -10.24 -2.23
CA LEU A 89 6.10 -8.92 -2.68
C LEU A 89 5.35 -8.58 -3.96
N ASP A 90 4.76 -7.41 -3.99
CA ASP A 90 4.11 -6.88 -5.19
C ASP A 90 4.03 -5.36 -5.17
N ALA A 91 3.71 -4.77 -6.32
CA ALA A 91 3.56 -3.34 -6.46
C ALA A 91 2.32 -2.98 -7.28
N THR A 92 1.74 -1.82 -6.97
CA THR A 92 0.62 -1.30 -7.73
C THR A 92 0.82 0.16 -8.08
N LEU A 93 0.47 0.51 -9.33
CA LEU A 93 0.49 1.89 -9.82
C LEU A 93 -0.77 2.63 -9.34
N ILE A 94 -0.57 3.88 -8.93
CA ILE A 94 -1.61 4.80 -8.46
C ILE A 94 -1.40 6.12 -9.18
N ASN A 95 -2.41 6.61 -9.89
CA ASN A 95 -2.35 7.90 -10.56
C ASN A 95 -2.26 9.04 -9.54
N THR A 96 -1.73 10.19 -9.93
CA THR A 96 -1.87 11.44 -9.17
C THR A 96 -2.94 12.34 -9.78
N VAL A 97 -3.52 13.23 -8.97
CA VAL A 97 -4.44 14.29 -9.47
C VAL A 97 -3.71 15.34 -10.28
N SER A 98 -2.40 15.42 -10.17
CA SER A 98 -1.57 16.37 -10.91
C SER A 98 -1.47 15.98 -12.38
N VAL A 99 -1.48 17.00 -13.25
CA VAL A 99 -1.29 16.81 -14.70
C VAL A 99 0.18 16.48 -14.97
N PRO A 100 0.47 15.51 -15.85
CA PRO A 100 1.85 15.22 -16.24
C PRO A 100 2.50 16.43 -16.93
N PRO A 101 3.84 16.56 -16.86
CA PRO A 101 4.54 17.64 -17.55
C PRO A 101 4.35 17.53 -19.08
N THR A 102 4.17 18.67 -19.75
CA THR A 102 4.03 18.76 -21.20
C THR A 102 4.86 19.91 -21.75
N GLY A 103 5.83 19.62 -22.64
CA GLY A 103 6.74 20.63 -23.18
C GLY A 103 7.45 21.43 -22.07
N GLU A 104 7.32 22.74 -22.09
CA GLU A 104 7.91 23.64 -21.08
C GLU A 104 7.09 23.75 -19.78
N ARG A 105 5.90 23.13 -19.72
CA ARG A 105 5.02 23.23 -18.56
C ARG A 105 5.32 22.12 -17.55
N PRO A 106 5.97 22.40 -16.40
CA PRO A 106 6.25 21.41 -15.38
C PRO A 106 4.95 20.93 -14.70
N SER A 107 4.98 19.72 -14.16
CA SER A 107 3.90 19.26 -13.29
C SER A 107 3.93 20.00 -11.95
N LYS A 108 2.76 20.20 -11.34
CA LYS A 108 2.66 20.64 -9.94
C LYS A 108 3.24 19.61 -8.96
N ASP A 109 3.30 18.34 -9.36
CA ASP A 109 3.85 17.24 -8.58
C ASP A 109 5.16 16.77 -9.23
N ALA A 110 6.26 17.41 -8.86
CA ALA A 110 7.59 17.13 -9.42
C ALA A 110 8.15 15.76 -8.96
N GLU A 111 7.61 15.18 -7.89
CA GLU A 111 8.05 13.89 -7.36
C GLU A 111 7.27 12.70 -7.94
N ALA A 112 6.18 12.96 -8.69
CA ALA A 112 5.47 11.94 -9.43
C ALA A 112 6.25 11.52 -10.69
N GLY A 113 6.13 10.26 -11.07
CA GLY A 113 6.81 9.72 -12.26
C GLY A 113 5.84 9.19 -13.31
N SER A 114 6.30 9.15 -14.56
CA SER A 114 5.55 8.55 -15.68
C SER A 114 6.07 7.15 -15.99
N THR A 115 5.17 6.20 -16.17
CA THR A 115 5.51 4.85 -16.58
C THR A 115 4.48 4.26 -17.53
N VAL A 116 4.93 3.38 -18.42
CA VAL A 116 4.05 2.63 -19.34
C VAL A 116 3.90 1.22 -18.80
N ARG A 117 2.67 0.76 -18.64
CA ARG A 117 2.41 -0.62 -18.22
C ARG A 117 2.51 -1.54 -19.42
N GLN A 118 3.39 -2.54 -19.33
CA GLN A 118 3.60 -3.50 -20.39
C GLN A 118 2.26 -4.18 -20.80
N GLY A 119 1.92 -4.18 -22.09
CA GLY A 119 0.68 -4.77 -22.60
C GLY A 119 -0.60 -3.92 -22.45
N LYS A 120 -0.51 -2.69 -21.95
CA LYS A 120 -1.64 -1.74 -21.90
C LYS A 120 -1.36 -0.49 -22.71
N LYS A 121 -2.39 0.04 -23.40
CA LYS A 121 -2.32 1.36 -24.04
C LYS A 121 -2.33 2.45 -22.93
N GLY A 122 -1.54 3.49 -23.15
CA GLY A 122 -1.44 4.64 -22.26
C GLY A 122 -0.33 4.54 -21.23
N PHE A 123 -0.14 5.64 -20.49
CA PHE A 123 0.85 5.76 -19.42
C PHE A 123 0.15 6.09 -18.10
N THR A 124 0.84 5.83 -17.00
CA THR A 124 0.44 6.24 -15.66
C THR A 124 1.38 7.34 -15.21
N PHE A 125 0.84 8.48 -14.80
CA PHE A 125 1.59 9.52 -14.11
C PHE A 125 1.17 9.53 -12.64
N GLY A 126 2.12 9.31 -11.74
CA GLY A 126 1.84 9.23 -10.30
C GLY A 126 2.89 8.44 -9.55
N TYR A 127 2.42 7.53 -8.70
CA TYR A 127 3.22 6.81 -7.73
C TYR A 127 3.04 5.31 -7.84
N LYS A 128 3.94 4.59 -7.21
CA LYS A 128 3.88 3.15 -7.07
C LYS A 128 3.94 2.77 -5.60
N ALA A 129 2.95 2.02 -5.15
CA ALA A 129 2.94 1.43 -3.81
C ALA A 129 3.49 0.01 -3.89
N HIS A 130 4.61 -0.23 -3.26
CA HIS A 130 5.22 -1.54 -3.07
C HIS A 130 4.80 -2.06 -1.71
N VAL A 131 4.30 -3.28 -1.66
CA VAL A 131 3.84 -3.89 -0.42
C VAL A 131 4.50 -5.24 -0.16
N ARG A 132 4.68 -5.52 1.11
CA ARG A 132 4.94 -6.84 1.65
C ARG A 132 3.69 -7.33 2.36
N VAL A 133 3.18 -8.48 1.93
CA VAL A 133 1.96 -9.09 2.48
C VAL A 133 2.30 -10.45 3.10
N ASP A 134 1.83 -10.70 4.32
CA ASP A 134 2.04 -11.98 5.01
C ASP A 134 1.25 -13.10 4.31
N GLU A 135 1.93 -14.23 4.06
CA GLU A 135 1.33 -15.41 3.44
C GLU A 135 0.37 -16.10 4.42
N GLY A 136 -0.88 -16.13 4.08
CA GLY A 136 -1.96 -16.76 4.83
C GLY A 136 -2.89 -15.76 5.51
N SER A 137 -2.40 -14.82 6.30
CA SER A 137 -3.24 -13.77 6.89
C SER A 137 -3.68 -12.71 5.86
N GLY A 138 -2.86 -12.44 4.85
CA GLY A 138 -3.09 -11.39 3.87
C GLY A 138 -2.90 -9.97 4.43
N LEU A 139 -2.30 -9.83 5.61
CA LEU A 139 -1.99 -8.54 6.24
C LEU A 139 -0.79 -7.87 5.56
N ILE A 140 -0.88 -6.56 5.37
CA ILE A 140 0.21 -5.75 4.84
C ILE A 140 1.19 -5.46 5.97
N ARG A 141 2.46 -5.87 5.83
CA ARG A 141 3.49 -5.71 6.84
C ARG A 141 4.50 -4.60 6.54
N THR A 142 4.59 -4.20 5.29
CA THR A 142 5.47 -3.10 4.86
C THR A 142 4.86 -2.41 3.67
N VAL A 143 4.99 -1.09 3.65
CA VAL A 143 4.59 -0.23 2.53
C VAL A 143 5.76 0.68 2.18
N ILE A 144 6.11 0.74 0.91
CA ILE A 144 7.08 1.72 0.38
C ILE A 144 6.43 2.39 -0.82
N THR A 145 6.39 3.71 -0.81
CA THR A 145 5.88 4.49 -1.95
C THR A 145 7.04 5.11 -2.71
N THR A 146 6.99 5.05 -4.03
CA THR A 146 7.98 5.66 -4.93
C THR A 146 7.29 6.36 -6.09
N ALA A 147 8.01 7.17 -6.85
CA ALA A 147 7.54 7.60 -8.17
C ALA A 147 7.22 6.37 -9.05
N ALA A 148 6.24 6.49 -9.94
CA ALA A 148 5.75 5.34 -10.73
C ALA A 148 6.82 4.73 -11.66
N ASN A 149 7.82 5.49 -12.08
CA ASN A 149 8.93 5.05 -12.94
C ASN A 149 10.02 4.28 -12.22
N VAL A 150 10.04 4.27 -10.88
CA VAL A 150 11.05 3.51 -10.11
C VAL A 150 10.84 2.01 -10.33
N ASN A 151 11.92 1.29 -10.63
CA ASN A 151 11.84 -0.16 -10.85
C ASN A 151 11.64 -0.91 -9.53
N ASP A 152 10.79 -1.93 -9.55
CA ASP A 152 10.42 -2.73 -8.37
C ASP A 152 11.64 -3.41 -7.71
N THR A 153 12.67 -3.72 -8.50
CA THR A 153 13.93 -4.30 -8.03
C THR A 153 14.66 -3.41 -7.03
N VAL A 154 14.54 -2.07 -7.17
CA VAL A 154 15.26 -1.08 -6.33
C VAL A 154 14.83 -1.16 -4.87
N VAL A 155 13.54 -1.39 -4.62
CA VAL A 155 12.97 -1.40 -3.27
C VAL A 155 12.80 -2.80 -2.68
N ALA A 156 12.99 -3.83 -3.49
CA ALA A 156 12.69 -5.22 -3.12
C ALA A 156 13.38 -5.68 -1.83
N ASP A 157 14.65 -5.32 -1.66
CA ASP A 157 15.43 -5.75 -0.49
C ASP A 157 15.00 -5.04 0.80
N ARG A 158 14.40 -3.85 0.69
CA ARG A 158 13.79 -3.13 1.81
C ARG A 158 12.43 -3.70 2.23
N LEU A 159 11.76 -4.44 1.34
CA LEU A 159 10.51 -5.13 1.63
C LEU A 159 10.74 -6.47 2.35
N ILE A 160 11.95 -7.05 2.26
CA ILE A 160 12.30 -8.32 2.87
C ILE A 160 12.86 -8.04 4.27
N CYS A 161 12.09 -8.32 5.32
CA CYS A 161 12.46 -7.95 6.69
C CYS A 161 13.22 -9.03 7.46
N GLY A 162 13.31 -10.25 6.94
CA GLY A 162 14.14 -11.30 7.52
C GLY A 162 13.42 -12.36 8.33
N ASP A 163 12.17 -12.13 8.75
CA ASP A 163 11.38 -13.03 9.58
C ASP A 163 10.55 -14.09 8.78
N GLU A 164 10.55 -13.96 7.46
CA GLU A 164 9.84 -14.88 6.55
C GLU A 164 10.64 -16.14 6.18
N LYS A 165 9.98 -17.29 6.08
CA LYS A 165 10.59 -18.54 5.59
C LYS A 165 10.64 -18.62 4.07
N THR A 166 9.69 -17.99 3.39
CA THR A 166 9.55 -18.03 1.93
C THR A 166 9.29 -16.62 1.38
N VAL A 167 9.92 -16.26 0.28
CA VAL A 167 9.69 -14.98 -0.42
C VAL A 167 9.08 -15.28 -1.78
N TRP A 168 7.83 -14.85 -1.97
CA TRP A 168 7.07 -14.95 -3.21
C TRP A 168 7.09 -13.61 -3.95
N ALA A 169 7.55 -13.62 -5.19
CA ALA A 169 7.57 -12.40 -6.00
C ALA A 169 7.45 -12.70 -7.50
N ASP A 170 7.09 -11.70 -8.29
CA ASP A 170 7.08 -11.83 -9.73
C ASP A 170 8.50 -11.71 -10.33
N ALA A 171 8.58 -11.83 -11.65
CA ALA A 171 9.84 -11.77 -12.36
C ALA A 171 10.48 -10.37 -12.34
N ALA A 172 9.77 -9.30 -11.97
CA ALA A 172 10.34 -7.98 -11.81
C ALA A 172 11.33 -7.92 -10.64
N TYR A 173 11.13 -8.78 -9.65
CA TYR A 173 11.98 -8.89 -8.46
C TYR A 173 13.14 -9.88 -8.62
N ASP A 174 13.26 -10.56 -9.79
CA ASP A 174 14.25 -11.62 -10.00
C ASP A 174 15.65 -11.09 -10.28
N THR A 175 16.57 -11.27 -9.32
CA THR A 175 18.00 -11.09 -9.50
C THR A 175 18.77 -12.30 -8.98
N HIS A 176 19.90 -12.60 -9.61
CA HIS A 176 20.76 -13.73 -9.19
C HIS A 176 21.29 -13.50 -7.76
N ALA A 177 21.76 -12.30 -7.48
CA ALA A 177 22.28 -11.91 -6.15
C ALA A 177 21.22 -12.07 -5.04
N ARG A 178 19.99 -11.59 -5.27
CA ARG A 178 18.91 -11.72 -4.29
C ARG A 178 18.57 -13.18 -4.00
N ARG A 179 18.50 -14.03 -5.02
CA ARG A 179 18.27 -15.46 -4.80
C ARG A 179 19.38 -16.13 -4.01
N ALA A 180 20.63 -15.80 -4.34
CA ALA A 180 21.78 -16.34 -3.62
C ALA A 180 21.77 -15.94 -2.14
N ARG A 181 21.54 -14.64 -1.88
CA ARG A 181 21.41 -14.10 -0.52
C ARG A 181 20.29 -14.80 0.27
N LEU A 182 19.08 -14.86 -0.27
CA LEU A 182 17.95 -15.50 0.40
C LEU A 182 18.23 -16.96 0.73
N LYS A 183 18.89 -17.70 -0.16
CA LYS A 183 19.29 -19.08 0.10
C LYS A 183 20.33 -19.17 1.21
N ALA A 184 21.34 -18.28 1.21
CA ALA A 184 22.34 -18.22 2.26
C ALA A 184 21.73 -17.92 3.63
N GLU A 185 20.67 -17.12 3.66
CA GLU A 185 19.87 -16.84 4.86
C GLU A 185 18.87 -17.98 5.23
N GLY A 186 18.92 -19.13 4.58
CA GLY A 186 18.04 -20.28 4.83
C GLY A 186 16.59 -20.07 4.33
N LYS A 187 16.33 -19.03 3.56
CA LYS A 187 15.00 -18.71 3.04
C LYS A 187 14.75 -19.38 1.68
N ARG A 188 13.49 -19.56 1.34
CA ARG A 188 13.07 -20.15 0.06
C ARG A 188 12.68 -19.04 -0.93
N PRO A 189 13.56 -18.69 -1.92
CA PRO A 189 13.22 -17.71 -2.94
C PRO A 189 12.27 -18.32 -3.98
N ARG A 190 10.98 -18.02 -3.87
CA ARG A 190 9.92 -18.38 -4.82
C ARG A 190 9.63 -17.20 -5.75
N ILE A 191 10.65 -16.76 -6.47
CA ILE A 191 10.59 -15.64 -7.41
C ILE A 191 10.44 -16.18 -8.82
N ALA A 192 9.44 -15.68 -9.56
CA ALA A 192 9.21 -16.08 -10.93
C ALA A 192 10.43 -15.76 -11.83
N ARG A 193 10.67 -16.58 -12.83
CA ARG A 193 11.82 -16.48 -13.73
C ARG A 193 11.49 -15.61 -14.94
N ARG A 194 12.42 -14.76 -15.33
CA ARG A 194 12.34 -14.06 -16.61
C ARG A 194 12.80 -14.93 -17.76
N PRO A 195 12.17 -14.85 -18.95
CA PRO A 195 12.77 -15.39 -20.16
C PRO A 195 14.08 -14.62 -20.47
N ASN A 196 15.05 -15.30 -21.03
CA ASN A 196 16.17 -14.62 -21.65
C ASN A 196 15.71 -13.99 -22.98
N LYS A 197 16.34 -12.88 -23.39
CA LYS A 197 16.00 -12.17 -24.63
C LYS A 197 15.99 -13.09 -25.86
N HIS A 198 16.89 -14.09 -25.88
CA HIS A 198 17.10 -14.99 -27.01
C HIS A 198 16.59 -16.43 -26.78
N HIS A 199 16.13 -16.76 -25.56
CA HIS A 199 15.70 -18.10 -25.22
C HIS A 199 14.39 -18.07 -24.43
N PRO A 200 13.32 -18.70 -24.94
CA PRO A 200 12.06 -18.82 -24.19
C PRO A 200 12.27 -19.68 -22.95
N LEU A 201 11.44 -19.48 -21.93
CA LEU A 201 11.50 -20.32 -20.75
C LEU A 201 11.17 -21.79 -21.08
N PRO A 202 11.97 -22.76 -20.59
CA PRO A 202 11.65 -24.17 -20.66
C PRO A 202 10.31 -24.48 -19.98
N ALA A 203 9.63 -25.54 -20.42
CA ALA A 203 8.31 -25.96 -19.88
C ALA A 203 8.30 -26.08 -18.36
N ARG A 204 9.36 -26.63 -17.75
CA ARG A 204 9.55 -26.73 -16.31
C ARG A 204 9.50 -25.37 -15.60
N LEU A 205 10.16 -24.35 -16.17
CA LEU A 205 10.17 -23.00 -15.57
C LEU A 205 8.86 -22.26 -15.83
N LYS A 206 8.17 -22.52 -16.95
CA LYS A 206 6.81 -22.01 -17.17
C LYS A 206 5.85 -22.55 -16.12
N HIS A 207 5.89 -23.86 -15.85
CA HIS A 207 5.07 -24.47 -14.80
C HIS A 207 5.42 -23.92 -13.41
N TYR A 208 6.71 -23.75 -13.10
CA TYR A 208 7.17 -23.12 -11.86
C TYR A 208 6.57 -21.70 -11.70
N ASN A 209 6.61 -20.89 -12.75
CA ASN A 209 6.04 -19.54 -12.73
C ASN A 209 4.52 -19.57 -12.51
N GLN A 210 3.80 -20.54 -13.07
CA GLN A 210 2.37 -20.71 -12.84
C GLN A 210 2.04 -21.03 -11.37
N LEU A 211 2.84 -21.88 -10.73
CA LEU A 211 2.67 -22.19 -9.30
C LEU A 211 2.89 -20.94 -8.43
N ILE A 212 3.91 -20.13 -8.75
CA ILE A 212 4.17 -18.86 -8.06
C ILE A 212 2.99 -17.90 -8.27
N ALA A 213 2.52 -17.74 -9.49
CA ALA A 213 1.39 -16.86 -9.81
C ALA A 213 0.12 -17.24 -9.02
N ARG A 214 -0.20 -18.54 -8.94
CA ARG A 214 -1.34 -19.02 -8.14
C ARG A 214 -1.23 -18.64 -6.66
N ARG A 215 -0.04 -18.76 -6.06
CA ARG A 215 0.17 -18.34 -4.66
C ARG A 215 0.07 -16.83 -4.48
N ARG A 216 0.60 -16.07 -5.45
CA ARG A 216 0.57 -14.61 -5.43
C ARG A 216 -0.83 -14.02 -5.69
N ALA A 217 -1.77 -14.77 -6.23
CA ALA A 217 -3.15 -14.31 -6.42
C ALA A 217 -3.78 -13.74 -5.14
N ALA A 218 -3.33 -14.18 -3.96
CA ALA A 218 -3.76 -13.61 -2.69
C ALA A 218 -3.41 -12.12 -2.52
N VAL A 219 -2.25 -11.66 -3.03
CA VAL A 219 -1.87 -10.23 -2.97
C VAL A 219 -2.69 -9.39 -3.94
N GLU A 220 -3.16 -9.97 -5.04
CA GLU A 220 -4.06 -9.30 -5.98
C GLU A 220 -5.39 -8.96 -5.31
N THR A 221 -5.89 -9.83 -4.42
CA THR A 221 -7.09 -9.56 -3.60
C THR A 221 -6.86 -8.38 -2.66
N THR A 222 -5.66 -8.24 -2.08
CA THR A 222 -5.27 -7.08 -1.27
C THR A 222 -5.35 -5.81 -2.10
N PHE A 223 -4.74 -5.78 -3.29
CA PHE A 223 -4.80 -4.61 -4.17
C PHE A 223 -6.21 -4.34 -4.70
N ALA A 224 -6.97 -5.37 -5.02
CA ALA A 224 -8.37 -5.20 -5.43
C ALA A 224 -9.20 -4.54 -4.32
N THR A 225 -8.99 -4.92 -3.06
CA THR A 225 -9.64 -4.27 -1.92
C THR A 225 -9.22 -2.81 -1.77
N LEU A 226 -7.92 -2.52 -1.82
CA LEU A 226 -7.40 -1.15 -1.73
C LEU A 226 -7.96 -0.27 -2.86
N LYS A 227 -8.00 -0.78 -4.10
CA LYS A 227 -8.44 0.00 -5.27
C LYS A 227 -9.97 0.10 -5.38
N ASN A 228 -10.67 -1.01 -5.27
CA ASN A 228 -12.11 -1.05 -5.58
C ASN A 228 -12.97 -0.64 -4.40
N ARG A 229 -12.62 -1.08 -3.18
CA ARG A 229 -13.40 -0.75 -1.97
C ARG A 229 -12.94 0.54 -1.31
N MET A 230 -11.63 0.76 -1.22
CA MET A 230 -11.04 1.91 -0.54
C MET A 230 -10.67 3.04 -1.52
N ARG A 231 -10.97 2.86 -2.82
CA ARG A 231 -10.75 3.84 -3.89
C ARG A 231 -9.32 4.38 -3.97
N LEU A 232 -8.31 3.57 -3.58
CA LEU A 232 -6.90 3.93 -3.71
C LEU A 232 -6.44 3.80 -5.18
N THR A 233 -7.13 4.48 -6.09
CA THR A 233 -6.79 4.54 -7.52
C THR A 233 -6.07 5.81 -7.90
N MET A 234 -6.13 6.82 -7.01
CA MET A 234 -5.57 8.15 -7.25
C MET A 234 -5.00 8.75 -5.95
N ILE A 235 -3.79 9.27 -6.03
CA ILE A 235 -3.20 10.11 -4.98
C ILE A 235 -3.79 11.50 -5.10
N ARG A 236 -4.39 11.98 -4.01
CA ARG A 236 -5.11 13.26 -3.94
C ARG A 236 -4.24 14.43 -3.54
N TYR A 237 -3.02 14.13 -3.10
CA TYR A 237 -2.09 15.11 -2.54
C TYR A 237 -0.85 15.24 -3.42
N VAL A 238 -0.18 16.39 -3.36
CA VAL A 238 1.06 16.66 -4.07
C VAL A 238 2.26 16.30 -3.20
N GLY A 239 3.22 15.61 -3.79
CA GLY A 239 4.50 15.23 -3.17
C GLY A 239 4.52 13.82 -2.58
N LEU A 240 5.71 13.22 -2.60
CA LEU A 240 5.94 11.83 -2.21
C LEU A 240 5.57 11.56 -0.74
N ALA A 241 5.88 12.49 0.17
CA ALA A 241 5.58 12.33 1.59
C ALA A 241 4.06 12.19 1.85
N LYS A 242 3.24 13.04 1.20
CA LYS A 242 1.78 12.98 1.32
C LYS A 242 1.19 11.80 0.56
N ALA A 243 1.77 11.42 -0.57
CA ALA A 243 1.41 10.20 -1.29
C ALA A 243 1.65 8.96 -0.41
N THR A 244 2.82 8.89 0.24
CA THR A 244 3.16 7.83 1.20
C THR A 244 2.17 7.79 2.35
N ALA A 245 1.81 8.94 2.90
CA ALA A 245 0.81 9.04 3.97
C ALA A 245 -0.56 8.48 3.55
N GLN A 246 -1.04 8.81 2.34
CA GLN A 246 -2.31 8.28 1.84
C GLN A 246 -2.26 6.76 1.68
N VAL A 247 -1.18 6.22 1.12
CA VAL A 247 -1.01 4.77 0.95
C VAL A 247 -0.90 4.07 2.30
N MET A 248 -0.17 4.64 3.24
CA MET A 248 0.03 4.08 4.59
C MET A 248 -1.26 4.09 5.41
N MET A 249 -2.04 5.19 5.37
CA MET A 249 -3.36 5.23 6.00
C MET A 249 -4.31 4.18 5.40
N ALA A 250 -4.27 3.97 4.09
CA ALA A 250 -5.04 2.91 3.46
C ALA A 250 -4.59 1.52 3.91
N ALA A 251 -3.29 1.29 4.08
CA ALA A 251 -2.75 0.03 4.59
C ALA A 251 -3.14 -0.21 6.07
N ILE A 252 -3.08 0.82 6.92
CA ILE A 252 -3.55 0.76 8.32
C ILE A 252 -5.04 0.36 8.34
N ALA A 253 -5.87 1.08 7.61
CA ALA A 253 -7.31 0.83 7.55
C ALA A 253 -7.64 -0.56 6.98
N PHE A 254 -6.90 -1.00 5.94
CA PHE A 254 -6.99 -2.35 5.40
C PHE A 254 -6.66 -3.41 6.45
N ASN A 255 -5.54 -3.26 7.16
CA ASN A 255 -5.10 -4.20 8.18
C ASN A 255 -6.10 -4.29 9.34
N MET A 256 -6.59 -3.16 9.84
CA MET A 256 -7.61 -3.14 10.91
C MET A 256 -8.89 -3.88 10.48
N ARG A 257 -9.37 -3.60 9.27
CA ARG A 257 -10.53 -4.29 8.71
C ARG A 257 -10.28 -5.78 8.51
N ARG A 258 -9.08 -6.14 8.01
CA ARG A 258 -8.69 -7.55 7.79
C ARG A 258 -8.57 -8.28 9.12
N TRP A 259 -7.97 -7.64 10.12
CA TRP A 259 -7.87 -8.19 11.48
C TRP A 259 -9.26 -8.49 12.05
N ALA A 260 -10.17 -7.53 12.04
CA ALA A 260 -11.55 -7.75 12.47
C ALA A 260 -12.28 -8.88 11.72
N ALA A 261 -11.89 -9.17 10.47
CA ALA A 261 -12.50 -10.24 9.67
C ALA A 261 -11.90 -11.63 9.90
N ILE A 262 -10.67 -11.73 10.43
CA ILE A 262 -9.98 -13.02 10.70
C ILE A 262 -9.93 -13.38 12.19
N THR A 263 -10.33 -12.45 13.06
CA THR A 263 -10.51 -12.71 14.50
C THR A 263 -11.98 -13.05 14.72
N PRO A 264 -12.31 -14.21 15.33
CA PRO A 264 -13.68 -14.63 15.58
C PRO A 264 -14.43 -13.72 16.56
#